data_56634012f5496a5806bce098228a3599
#
_entry.id   56634012f5496a5806bce098228a3599
#
_cell.length_a   1.000
_cell.length_b   1.000
_cell.length_c   1.000
_cell.angle_alpha   90.00
_cell.angle_beta   90.00
_cell.angle_gamma   90.00
#
_symmetry.space_group_name_H-M   'P 1'
#
loop_
_entity.id
_entity.type
_entity.pdbx_description
1 polymer ?
#
loop_
_entity_poly.entity_id
_entity_poly.type
_entity_poly.pdbx_seq_one_letter_code
_entity_poly.pdbx_strand_id
1 'polypeptide(L)'
;MRPRIHIVGSGASGVHFAQSLLERGYAVTMIDVGRQAPPMAAPDASLNGLKDTLPDPAAYFLGRDFDSVLLPGTPGEYYGLPPSKDYVFDSVDGFASTGTGFDPLYSFARGGLAEAWTGGCYPLNDAELDAFPFGYAEIGPHYSEVAGRIGVSGDVDDLSRFFPVHDHLLPGLRLDAHSETLMAAYGRERARLNAQGVFVGRTRVATLTQARDGREACTYSGRCLWGCPRRAIYTPSQTLARLRAFPDFEYLDGLEVRHLVVGAGRRIQAVVARPVGGGAMVTIACDRLALAAGALLSTRIFLSTHAEETGTRVALPGLMDNRQVLVPFLNLGLLGRPFSADTYQYHMLGMGLDTGDGRTYVHGQITTLKTALLHPIIQRLPFDLGASTAMMRAVHGALGLVNLNFHDSRRDENTVALDAAGNLVLRYAAPADEPGRIAASLTRVRRALWRLNCVVPPGMVHVRPMGASVHYAGTLPMTTTAAPFTTDVACTSRDYPNLHIVDGATFPFLPAKNLTFTLMANAARAAALVAA
;
A
#
# COMPACT_ATOMS: atom_id res chain seq x y z
N MET A 1 4.81 32.71 -18.77
CA MET A 1 5.43 31.50 -18.17
C MET A 1 4.32 30.53 -17.79
N ARG A 2 4.51 29.22 -17.94
CA ARG A 2 3.54 28.23 -17.45
C ARG A 2 3.51 28.25 -15.92
N PRO A 3 2.33 28.10 -15.28
CA PRO A 3 2.26 28.04 -13.83
C PRO A 3 3.03 26.81 -13.33
N ARG A 4 3.86 26.99 -12.30
CA ARG A 4 4.72 25.94 -11.74
C ARG A 4 4.19 25.51 -10.38
N ILE A 5 4.18 24.20 -10.14
CA ILE A 5 3.85 23.59 -8.84
C ILE A 5 5.02 22.73 -8.38
N HIS A 6 5.44 22.91 -7.12
CA HIS A 6 6.40 22.04 -6.46
C HIS A 6 5.64 20.89 -5.79
N ILE A 7 6.21 19.69 -5.81
CA ILE A 7 5.61 18.48 -5.22
C ILE A 7 6.66 17.81 -4.34
N VAL A 8 6.32 17.48 -3.11
CA VAL A 8 7.19 16.75 -2.19
C VAL A 8 6.78 15.28 -2.18
N GLY A 9 7.67 14.40 -2.64
CA GLY A 9 7.49 12.96 -2.68
C GLY A 9 7.09 12.41 -4.05
N SER A 10 7.77 11.35 -4.47
CA SER A 10 7.55 10.61 -5.74
C SER A 10 6.71 9.34 -5.58
N GLY A 11 6.03 9.17 -4.45
CA GLY A 11 5.12 8.07 -4.19
C GLY A 11 3.89 8.05 -5.10
N ALA A 12 2.99 7.09 -4.88
CA ALA A 12 1.81 6.87 -5.69
C ALA A 12 0.98 8.15 -5.95
N SER A 13 0.72 8.95 -4.91
CA SER A 13 -0.02 10.22 -5.05
C SER A 13 0.79 11.25 -5.85
N GLY A 14 2.07 11.43 -5.51
CA GLY A 14 2.91 12.48 -6.10
C GLY A 14 3.08 12.35 -7.60
N VAL A 15 3.38 11.14 -8.10
CA VAL A 15 3.57 10.93 -9.55
C VAL A 15 2.28 11.08 -10.35
N HIS A 16 1.12 10.68 -9.80
CA HIS A 16 -0.17 10.84 -10.49
C HIS A 16 -0.68 12.28 -10.46
N PHE A 17 -0.43 13.01 -9.35
CA PHE A 17 -0.68 14.45 -9.28
C PHE A 17 0.18 15.19 -10.30
N ALA A 18 1.49 14.89 -10.34
CA ALA A 18 2.42 15.47 -11.30
C ALA A 18 2.02 15.20 -12.76
N GLN A 19 1.70 13.94 -13.08
CA GLN A 19 1.29 13.57 -14.44
C GLN A 19 0.06 14.34 -14.88
N SER A 20 -0.97 14.39 -14.04
CA SER A 20 -2.21 15.11 -14.36
C SER A 20 -2.02 16.62 -14.53
N LEU A 21 -1.08 17.24 -13.82
CA LEU A 21 -0.73 18.64 -13.98
C LEU A 21 0.06 18.90 -15.28
N LEU A 22 1.06 18.07 -15.58
CA LEU A 22 1.86 18.17 -16.79
C LEU A 22 1.00 18.01 -18.05
N GLU A 23 0.07 17.05 -18.06
CA GLU A 23 -0.89 16.83 -19.14
C GLU A 23 -1.84 18.04 -19.33
N ARG A 24 -2.02 18.88 -18.28
CA ARG A 24 -2.78 20.15 -18.32
C ARG A 24 -1.91 21.39 -18.54
N GLY A 25 -0.64 21.22 -18.89
CA GLY A 25 0.27 22.30 -19.28
C GLY A 25 0.94 23.06 -18.13
N TYR A 26 0.93 22.52 -16.92
CA TYR A 26 1.71 23.05 -15.80
C TYR A 26 3.17 22.60 -15.90
N ALA A 27 4.06 23.39 -15.33
CA ALA A 27 5.42 22.97 -15.03
C ALA A 27 5.47 22.36 -13.61
N VAL A 28 6.25 21.31 -13.41
CA VAL A 28 6.34 20.59 -12.13
C VAL A 28 7.80 20.43 -11.72
N THR A 29 8.12 20.82 -10.47
CA THR A 29 9.38 20.45 -9.81
C THR A 29 9.04 19.47 -8.68
N MET A 30 9.56 18.24 -8.74
CA MET A 30 9.35 17.23 -7.73
C MET A 30 10.60 17.11 -6.85
N ILE A 31 10.41 17.22 -5.53
CA ILE A 31 11.48 17.18 -4.51
C ILE A 31 11.32 15.87 -3.73
N ASP A 32 12.40 15.09 -3.62
CA ASP A 32 12.32 13.77 -3.00
C ASP A 32 13.65 13.38 -2.34
N VAL A 33 13.60 12.49 -1.37
CA VAL A 33 14.80 11.77 -0.91
C VAL A 33 15.27 10.83 -2.00
N GLY A 34 14.37 10.07 -2.59
CA GLY A 34 14.59 9.34 -3.84
C GLY A 34 15.60 8.21 -3.76
N ARG A 35 15.71 7.52 -2.59
CA ARG A 35 16.55 6.32 -2.47
C ARG A 35 16.22 5.32 -3.57
N GLN A 36 17.24 4.68 -4.11
CA GLN A 36 17.09 3.72 -5.21
C GLN A 36 17.50 2.33 -4.74
N ALA A 37 16.89 1.31 -5.36
CA ALA A 37 17.38 -0.04 -5.22
C ALA A 37 18.87 -0.12 -5.60
N PRO A 38 19.69 -0.86 -4.86
CA PRO A 38 21.02 -1.19 -5.33
C PRO A 38 20.94 -1.85 -6.71
N PRO A 39 21.87 -1.55 -7.63
CA PRO A 39 21.89 -2.21 -8.91
C PRO A 39 22.13 -3.71 -8.69
N MET A 40 21.09 -4.51 -8.86
CA MET A 40 21.15 -5.96 -8.75
C MET A 40 20.64 -6.56 -10.05
N ALA A 41 21.59 -6.93 -10.92
CA ALA A 41 21.28 -7.63 -12.14
C ALA A 41 20.85 -9.06 -11.79
N ALA A 42 19.57 -9.36 -11.94
CA ALA A 42 19.09 -10.72 -11.86
C ALA A 42 18.75 -11.22 -13.28
N PRO A 43 19.16 -12.43 -13.64
CA PRO A 43 18.85 -13.01 -14.96
C PRO A 43 17.34 -13.00 -15.24
N ASP A 44 16.96 -12.99 -16.50
CA ASP A 44 15.58 -13.20 -16.94
C ASP A 44 15.22 -14.68 -16.83
N ALA A 45 14.99 -15.12 -15.60
CA ALA A 45 14.69 -16.51 -15.25
C ALA A 45 13.47 -16.56 -14.32
N SER A 46 12.81 -17.71 -14.23
CA SER A 46 11.80 -17.97 -13.20
C SER A 46 12.44 -17.97 -11.79
N LEU A 47 11.63 -17.92 -10.74
CA LEU A 47 12.14 -17.96 -9.36
C LEU A 47 13.02 -19.20 -9.11
N ASN A 48 12.63 -20.36 -9.62
CA ASN A 48 13.43 -21.57 -9.48
C ASN A 48 14.72 -21.48 -10.31
N GLY A 49 14.65 -20.96 -11.54
CA GLY A 49 15.82 -20.76 -12.38
C GLY A 49 16.86 -19.82 -11.77
N LEU A 50 16.44 -18.84 -10.95
CA LEU A 50 17.38 -17.97 -10.24
C LEU A 50 18.30 -18.73 -9.27
N LYS A 51 17.81 -19.81 -8.67
CA LYS A 51 18.63 -20.62 -7.73
C LYS A 51 19.82 -21.27 -8.43
N ASP A 52 19.64 -21.56 -9.72
CA ASP A 52 20.65 -22.27 -10.52
C ASP A 52 21.52 -21.32 -11.36
N THR A 53 21.03 -20.10 -11.65
CA THR A 53 21.68 -19.18 -12.59
C THR A 53 22.35 -17.98 -11.92
N LEU A 54 22.02 -17.69 -10.67
CA LEU A 54 22.67 -16.60 -9.93
C LEU A 54 24.08 -17.00 -9.47
N PRO A 55 25.07 -16.10 -9.55
CA PRO A 55 26.41 -16.34 -8.99
C PRO A 55 26.39 -16.61 -7.48
N ASP A 56 25.53 -15.90 -6.76
CA ASP A 56 25.33 -16.05 -5.32
C ASP A 56 23.82 -16.02 -5.00
N PRO A 57 23.15 -17.18 -5.10
CA PRO A 57 21.74 -17.28 -4.77
C PRO A 57 21.47 -17.06 -3.26
N ALA A 58 22.42 -17.38 -2.38
CA ALA A 58 22.22 -17.19 -0.94
C ALA A 58 22.12 -15.69 -0.61
N ALA A 59 23.03 -14.86 -1.08
CA ALA A 59 22.97 -13.41 -0.89
C ALA A 59 21.72 -12.80 -1.53
N TYR A 60 21.28 -13.29 -2.68
CA TYR A 60 20.07 -12.81 -3.33
C TYR A 60 18.80 -13.07 -2.52
N PHE A 61 18.65 -14.31 -2.01
CA PHE A 61 17.44 -14.72 -1.31
C PHE A 61 17.44 -14.40 0.18
N LEU A 62 18.60 -14.34 0.83
CA LEU A 62 18.70 -14.21 2.27
C LEU A 62 19.37 -12.91 2.74
N GLY A 63 19.94 -12.12 1.83
CA GLY A 63 20.76 -10.96 2.16
C GLY A 63 22.24 -11.34 2.35
N ARG A 64 23.14 -10.38 2.17
CA ARG A 64 24.59 -10.61 2.32
C ARG A 64 24.96 -11.04 3.73
N ASP A 65 24.29 -10.45 4.72
CA ASP A 65 24.49 -10.72 6.15
C ASP A 65 23.37 -11.62 6.71
N PHE A 66 22.64 -12.33 5.83
CA PHE A 66 21.49 -13.17 6.18
C PHE A 66 20.35 -12.44 6.87
N ASP A 67 20.17 -11.15 6.57
CA ASP A 67 19.17 -10.26 7.19
C ASP A 67 17.73 -10.78 7.09
N SER A 68 17.42 -11.54 6.03
CA SER A 68 16.11 -12.17 5.86
C SER A 68 15.91 -13.44 6.67
N VAL A 69 16.92 -13.92 7.37
CA VAL A 69 16.82 -15.10 8.24
C VAL A 69 16.42 -14.66 9.64
N LEU A 70 15.14 -14.82 9.95
CA LEU A 70 14.63 -14.52 11.29
C LEU A 70 14.95 -15.67 12.24
N LEU A 71 15.58 -15.33 13.35
CA LEU A 71 15.76 -16.27 14.45
C LEU A 71 14.54 -16.27 15.39
N PRO A 72 14.24 -17.37 16.09
CA PRO A 72 13.20 -17.39 17.11
C PRO A 72 13.42 -16.29 18.15
N GLY A 73 12.37 -15.51 18.43
CA GLY A 73 12.44 -14.41 19.38
C GLY A 73 12.93 -13.08 18.81
N THR A 74 13.23 -12.99 17.52
CA THR A 74 13.49 -11.69 16.86
C THR A 74 12.27 -10.78 17.04
N PRO A 75 12.41 -9.59 17.64
CA PRO A 75 11.30 -8.66 17.83
C PRO A 75 10.84 -8.06 16.49
N GLY A 76 9.57 -7.63 16.45
CA GLY A 76 8.99 -6.96 15.29
C GLY A 76 8.08 -7.85 14.45
N GLU A 77 7.39 -7.23 13.50
CA GLU A 77 6.48 -7.89 12.58
C GLU A 77 7.24 -8.40 11.34
N TYR A 78 6.96 -9.65 10.96
CA TYR A 78 7.54 -10.22 9.75
C TYR A 78 6.71 -9.90 8.51
N TYR A 79 7.25 -9.11 7.62
CA TYR A 79 6.58 -8.71 6.37
C TYR A 79 6.82 -9.68 5.20
N GLY A 80 7.78 -10.58 5.32
CA GLY A 80 8.14 -11.53 4.25
C GLY A 80 8.74 -10.86 3.01
N LEU A 81 9.29 -9.67 3.15
CA LEU A 81 9.92 -8.94 2.06
C LEU A 81 11.32 -9.49 1.78
N PRO A 82 11.75 -9.50 0.51
CA PRO A 82 13.10 -9.93 0.16
C PRO A 82 14.12 -8.81 0.37
N PRO A 83 15.42 -9.11 0.55
CA PRO A 83 16.49 -8.13 0.70
C PRO A 83 16.52 -7.08 -0.42
N SER A 84 16.12 -7.44 -1.63
CA SER A 84 16.01 -6.52 -2.77
C SER A 84 15.00 -5.38 -2.57
N LYS A 85 14.19 -5.43 -1.51
CA LYS A 85 13.17 -4.42 -1.14
C LYS A 85 13.53 -3.63 0.12
N ASP A 86 14.63 -3.93 0.80
CA ASP A 86 15.01 -3.26 2.06
C ASP A 86 15.17 -1.76 1.86
N TYR A 87 15.72 -1.32 0.71
CA TYR A 87 15.89 0.09 0.37
C TYR A 87 14.57 0.91 0.46
N VAL A 88 13.41 0.24 0.35
CA VAL A 88 12.10 0.90 0.45
C VAL A 88 11.84 1.35 1.89
N PHE A 89 12.38 0.65 2.87
CA PHE A 89 12.15 0.87 4.30
C PHE A 89 13.35 1.49 5.02
N ASP A 90 14.47 1.68 4.31
CA ASP A 90 15.65 2.33 4.86
C ASP A 90 15.34 3.76 5.31
N SER A 91 15.70 4.08 6.53
CA SER A 91 15.57 5.41 7.10
C SER A 91 16.66 6.37 6.57
N VAL A 92 16.48 7.65 6.81
CA VAL A 92 17.51 8.68 6.61
C VAL A 92 18.09 9.10 7.96
N ASP A 93 19.38 9.52 7.96
CA ASP A 93 20.07 9.93 9.18
C ASP A 93 19.30 11.03 9.93
N GLY A 94 19.18 10.87 11.24
CA GLY A 94 18.46 11.81 12.09
C GLY A 94 16.95 11.85 11.92
N PHE A 95 16.37 10.88 11.24
CA PHE A 95 14.93 10.61 11.31
C PHE A 95 14.65 9.62 12.44
N ALA A 96 13.72 9.97 13.31
CA ALA A 96 13.26 9.09 14.39
C ALA A 96 11.75 9.20 14.57
N SER A 97 11.16 8.13 15.08
CA SER A 97 9.76 8.09 15.49
C SER A 97 9.58 7.22 16.71
N THR A 98 8.57 7.53 17.51
CA THR A 98 8.13 6.71 18.64
C THR A 98 6.64 6.42 18.50
N GLY A 99 6.26 5.15 18.69
CA GLY A 99 4.86 4.71 18.62
C GLY A 99 4.40 4.13 19.96
N THR A 100 3.19 4.52 20.38
CA THR A 100 2.46 3.84 21.45
C THR A 100 1.24 3.18 20.86
N GLY A 101 1.23 1.84 20.85
CA GLY A 101 0.19 1.06 20.19
C GLY A 101 0.21 1.13 18.65
N PHE A 102 1.32 1.60 18.06
CA PHE A 102 1.48 1.79 16.63
C PHE A 102 2.94 1.61 16.22
N ASP A 103 3.20 0.72 15.26
CA ASP A 103 4.54 0.40 14.76
C ASP A 103 4.60 0.65 13.24
N PRO A 104 4.89 1.89 12.79
CA PRO A 104 4.79 2.27 11.40
C PRO A 104 6.01 1.89 10.57
N LEU A 105 5.79 1.70 9.26
CA LEU A 105 6.83 1.74 8.25
C LEU A 105 6.81 3.07 7.50
N TYR A 106 7.98 3.55 7.18
CA TYR A 106 8.21 4.74 6.35
C TYR A 106 8.94 4.38 5.07
N SER A 107 8.90 5.28 4.09
CA SER A 107 9.71 5.11 2.89
C SER A 107 10.28 6.44 2.44
N PHE A 108 11.57 6.43 2.22
CA PHE A 108 12.33 7.49 1.56
C PHE A 108 12.78 7.06 0.16
N ALA A 109 12.24 5.94 -0.33
CA ALA A 109 12.56 5.42 -1.64
C ALA A 109 11.89 6.25 -2.75
N ARG A 110 12.53 6.31 -3.90
CA ARG A 110 11.92 6.72 -5.15
C ARG A 110 10.72 5.82 -5.44
N GLY A 111 9.52 6.41 -5.54
CA GLY A 111 8.26 5.68 -5.67
C GLY A 111 7.57 5.34 -4.34
N GLY A 112 8.23 5.56 -3.20
CA GLY A 112 7.68 5.37 -1.86
C GLY A 112 7.30 3.93 -1.55
N LEU A 113 6.42 3.73 -0.57
CA LEU A 113 5.96 2.41 -0.11
C LEU A 113 5.37 1.53 -1.23
N ALA A 114 4.86 2.14 -2.31
CA ALA A 114 4.29 1.40 -3.43
C ALA A 114 5.35 0.70 -4.33
N GLU A 115 6.65 0.85 -4.06
CA GLU A 115 7.70 0.01 -4.66
C GLU A 115 7.71 -1.43 -4.09
N ALA A 116 7.10 -1.62 -2.90
CA ALA A 116 6.98 -2.93 -2.24
C ALA A 116 5.52 -3.41 -2.11
N TRP A 117 4.55 -2.77 -2.75
CA TRP A 117 3.14 -3.13 -2.65
C TRP A 117 2.77 -4.39 -3.42
N THR A 118 1.59 -4.92 -3.14
CA THR A 118 1.06 -6.13 -3.78
C THR A 118 0.13 -5.85 -4.96
N GLY A 119 -0.01 -4.58 -5.34
CA GLY A 119 -0.75 -4.15 -6.53
C GLY A 119 -2.28 -4.12 -6.40
N GLY A 120 -2.84 -4.29 -5.20
CA GLY A 120 -4.30 -4.30 -5.04
C GLY A 120 -4.97 -2.98 -5.43
N CYS A 121 -5.95 -3.04 -6.36
CA CYS A 121 -6.64 -1.89 -6.94
C CYS A 121 -8.15 -2.01 -6.75
N TYR A 122 -8.68 -1.43 -5.70
CA TYR A 122 -10.09 -1.53 -5.33
C TYR A 122 -10.71 -0.14 -5.19
N PRO A 123 -11.56 0.31 -6.14
CA PRO A 123 -12.30 1.56 -6.00
C PRO A 123 -13.16 1.58 -4.74
N LEU A 124 -13.32 2.73 -4.10
CA LEU A 124 -14.29 2.91 -3.03
C LEU A 124 -15.71 2.88 -3.62
N ASN A 125 -16.66 2.36 -2.85
CA ASN A 125 -18.07 2.45 -3.17
C ASN A 125 -18.69 3.71 -2.55
N ASP A 126 -19.95 4.02 -2.88
CA ASP A 126 -20.64 5.21 -2.38
C ASP A 126 -20.74 5.25 -0.85
N ALA A 127 -21.01 4.10 -0.21
CA ALA A 127 -21.11 4.05 1.25
C ALA A 127 -19.76 4.35 1.95
N GLU A 128 -18.64 3.95 1.37
CA GLU A 128 -17.30 4.30 1.88
C GLU A 128 -16.97 5.77 1.63
N LEU A 129 -17.52 6.36 0.57
CA LEU A 129 -17.34 7.76 0.21
C LEU A 129 -18.24 8.73 0.99
N ASP A 130 -19.24 8.26 1.74
CA ASP A 130 -20.11 9.12 2.55
C ASP A 130 -19.36 10.06 3.51
N ALA A 131 -18.17 9.67 3.95
CA ALA A 131 -17.33 10.50 4.79
C ALA A 131 -16.51 11.55 4.01
N PHE A 132 -16.41 11.40 2.69
CA PHE A 132 -15.66 12.31 1.82
C PHE A 132 -16.57 13.44 1.33
N PRO A 133 -16.02 14.63 1.01
CA PRO A 133 -16.80 15.75 0.49
C PRO A 133 -17.18 15.58 -1.00
N PHE A 134 -17.12 14.37 -1.54
CA PHE A 134 -17.47 14.02 -2.92
C PHE A 134 -17.95 12.55 -2.99
N GLY A 135 -18.74 12.21 -4.00
CA GLY A 135 -19.24 10.85 -4.25
C GLY A 135 -18.49 10.15 -5.39
N TYR A 136 -18.95 8.92 -5.69
CA TYR A 136 -18.34 8.10 -6.75
C TYR A 136 -18.43 8.75 -8.14
N ALA A 137 -19.49 9.49 -8.42
CA ALA A 137 -19.65 10.19 -9.70
C ALA A 137 -18.50 11.17 -10.00
N GLU A 138 -17.87 11.75 -8.97
CA GLU A 138 -16.75 12.67 -9.12
C GLU A 138 -15.41 11.93 -9.24
N ILE A 139 -15.14 10.92 -8.39
CA ILE A 139 -13.86 10.22 -8.40
C ILE A 139 -13.80 9.07 -9.42
N GLY A 140 -14.93 8.51 -9.83
CA GLY A 140 -15.03 7.38 -10.75
C GLY A 140 -14.25 7.54 -12.06
N PRO A 141 -14.36 8.68 -12.77
CA PRO A 141 -13.57 8.96 -13.97
C PRO A 141 -12.06 8.90 -13.72
N HIS A 142 -11.60 9.30 -12.53
CA HIS A 142 -10.18 9.28 -12.17
C HIS A 142 -9.68 7.87 -11.82
N TYR A 143 -10.54 6.96 -11.34
CA TYR A 143 -10.19 5.53 -11.28
C TYR A 143 -9.96 4.97 -12.68
N SER A 144 -10.82 5.29 -13.65
CA SER A 144 -10.65 4.89 -15.04
C SER A 144 -9.39 5.48 -15.68
N GLU A 145 -9.12 6.77 -15.43
CA GLU A 145 -7.91 7.47 -15.87
C GLU A 145 -6.64 6.78 -15.35
N VAL A 146 -6.57 6.50 -14.05
CA VAL A 146 -5.43 5.83 -13.44
C VAL A 146 -5.31 4.40 -13.92
N ALA A 147 -6.40 3.64 -14.00
CA ALA A 147 -6.39 2.28 -14.55
C ALA A 147 -5.84 2.25 -15.99
N GLY A 148 -6.21 3.25 -16.79
CA GLY A 148 -5.64 3.47 -18.12
C GLY A 148 -4.14 3.66 -18.12
N ARG A 149 -3.60 4.41 -17.16
CA ARG A 149 -2.16 4.71 -17.03
C ARG A 149 -1.32 3.54 -16.52
N ILE A 150 -1.82 2.81 -15.51
CA ILE A 150 -1.03 1.79 -14.81
C ILE A 150 -1.28 0.37 -15.32
N GLY A 151 -2.45 0.12 -15.89
CA GLY A 151 -2.93 -1.22 -16.27
C GLY A 151 -3.38 -2.02 -15.05
N VAL A 152 -4.69 -2.19 -14.91
CA VAL A 152 -5.31 -2.98 -13.85
C VAL A 152 -5.99 -4.19 -14.47
N SER A 153 -5.66 -5.39 -14.00
CA SER A 153 -6.30 -6.64 -14.41
C SER A 153 -7.27 -7.15 -13.35
N GLY A 154 -8.33 -7.82 -13.79
CA GLY A 154 -9.34 -8.42 -12.93
C GLY A 154 -10.59 -8.81 -13.71
N ASP A 155 -11.61 -9.28 -13.01
CA ASP A 155 -12.87 -9.70 -13.60
C ASP A 155 -14.05 -8.96 -12.94
N VAL A 156 -15.20 -9.00 -13.60
CA VAL A 156 -16.48 -8.58 -13.05
C VAL A 156 -17.16 -9.83 -12.47
N ASP A 157 -17.22 -9.91 -11.16
CA ASP A 157 -17.72 -11.07 -10.43
C ASP A 157 -18.44 -10.67 -9.13
N ASP A 158 -18.62 -11.61 -8.20
CA ASP A 158 -19.35 -11.38 -6.94
C ASP A 158 -18.71 -10.30 -6.04
N LEU A 159 -17.42 -10.02 -6.20
CA LEU A 159 -16.73 -8.96 -5.46
C LEU A 159 -17.03 -7.56 -6.00
N SER A 160 -17.61 -7.45 -7.21
CA SER A 160 -18.00 -6.17 -7.78
C SER A 160 -19.11 -5.46 -6.96
N ARG A 161 -19.76 -6.17 -6.04
CA ARG A 161 -20.67 -5.57 -5.06
C ARG A 161 -19.96 -4.67 -4.03
N PHE A 162 -18.68 -4.95 -3.76
CA PHE A 162 -17.90 -4.19 -2.78
C PHE A 162 -17.06 -3.09 -3.44
N PHE A 163 -16.56 -3.34 -4.64
CA PHE A 163 -15.78 -2.36 -5.37
C PHE A 163 -16.31 -2.19 -6.80
N PRO A 164 -16.76 -0.98 -7.16
CA PRO A 164 -17.31 -0.67 -8.46
C PRO A 164 -16.39 -1.06 -9.62
N VAL A 165 -16.97 -1.33 -10.76
CA VAL A 165 -16.23 -1.57 -12.01
C VAL A 165 -15.82 -0.22 -12.59
N HIS A 166 -14.59 -0.11 -13.05
CA HIS A 166 -14.05 1.05 -13.76
C HIS A 166 -13.70 0.68 -15.20
N ASP A 167 -13.54 1.66 -16.07
CA ASP A 167 -13.08 1.44 -17.43
C ASP A 167 -11.61 0.97 -17.45
N HIS A 168 -11.17 0.46 -18.60
CA HIS A 168 -9.80 -0.03 -18.83
C HIS A 168 -9.38 -1.24 -17.98
N LEU A 169 -10.35 -2.01 -17.45
CA LEU A 169 -10.05 -3.27 -16.78
C LEU A 169 -9.53 -4.28 -17.80
N LEU A 170 -8.30 -4.76 -17.60
CA LEU A 170 -7.69 -5.82 -18.40
C LEU A 170 -8.24 -7.19 -17.95
N PRO A 171 -8.21 -8.22 -18.82
CA PRO A 171 -8.57 -9.58 -18.42
C PRO A 171 -7.84 -10.02 -17.15
N GLY A 172 -8.52 -10.79 -16.28
CA GLY A 172 -7.93 -11.30 -15.06
C GLY A 172 -6.72 -12.19 -15.31
N LEU A 173 -5.80 -12.25 -14.34
CA LEU A 173 -4.64 -13.12 -14.37
C LEU A 173 -5.06 -14.60 -14.45
N ARG A 174 -4.29 -15.45 -15.15
CA ARG A 174 -4.48 -16.90 -15.10
C ARG A 174 -4.33 -17.38 -13.66
N LEU A 175 -5.31 -18.12 -13.17
CA LEU A 175 -5.26 -18.73 -11.84
C LEU A 175 -4.21 -19.83 -11.79
N ASP A 176 -3.61 -20.03 -10.62
CA ASP A 176 -2.86 -21.26 -10.35
C ASP A 176 -3.83 -22.40 -9.96
N ALA A 177 -3.34 -23.63 -9.96
CA ALA A 177 -4.15 -24.80 -9.66
C ALA A 177 -4.82 -24.74 -8.27
N HIS A 178 -4.19 -24.07 -7.30
CA HIS A 178 -4.78 -23.87 -5.97
C HIS A 178 -5.97 -22.90 -6.04
N SER A 179 -5.79 -21.77 -6.67
CA SER A 179 -6.85 -20.77 -6.86
C SER A 179 -8.00 -21.33 -7.71
N GLU A 180 -7.71 -22.11 -8.75
CA GLU A 180 -8.74 -22.83 -9.54
C GLU A 180 -9.55 -23.80 -8.66
N THR A 181 -8.88 -24.56 -7.80
CA THR A 181 -9.55 -25.50 -6.87
C THR A 181 -10.48 -24.76 -5.91
N LEU A 182 -10.04 -23.59 -5.38
CA LEU A 182 -10.86 -22.75 -4.51
C LEU A 182 -12.08 -22.18 -5.25
N MET A 183 -11.89 -21.66 -6.48
CA MET A 183 -12.99 -21.11 -7.29
C MET A 183 -13.98 -22.18 -7.71
N ALA A 184 -13.52 -23.39 -8.06
CA ALA A 184 -14.40 -24.53 -8.34
C ALA A 184 -15.22 -24.94 -7.10
N ALA A 185 -14.61 -24.94 -5.91
CA ALA A 185 -15.33 -25.20 -4.66
C ALA A 185 -16.34 -24.09 -4.35
N TYR A 186 -15.95 -22.82 -4.54
CA TYR A 186 -16.86 -21.69 -4.41
C TYR A 186 -18.04 -21.77 -5.37
N GLY A 187 -17.83 -22.13 -6.62
CA GLY A 187 -18.91 -22.31 -7.60
C GLY A 187 -19.99 -23.30 -7.13
N ARG A 188 -19.58 -24.40 -6.46
CA ARG A 188 -20.53 -25.38 -5.89
C ARG A 188 -21.27 -24.88 -4.65
N GLU A 189 -20.63 -24.08 -3.82
CA GLU A 189 -21.17 -23.57 -2.55
C GLU A 189 -21.68 -22.12 -2.62
N ARG A 190 -21.62 -21.49 -3.81
CA ARG A 190 -21.84 -20.05 -4.03
C ARG A 190 -23.15 -19.55 -3.42
N ALA A 191 -24.27 -20.18 -3.74
CA ALA A 191 -25.57 -19.74 -3.24
C ALA A 191 -25.64 -19.74 -1.70
N ARG A 192 -25.05 -20.77 -1.08
CA ARG A 192 -25.04 -20.93 0.37
C ARG A 192 -24.09 -19.94 1.05
N LEU A 193 -22.90 -19.72 0.49
CA LEU A 193 -21.93 -18.76 1.02
C LEU A 193 -22.47 -17.33 0.87
N ASN A 194 -23.03 -16.99 -0.29
CA ASN A 194 -23.59 -15.66 -0.54
C ASN A 194 -24.78 -15.37 0.40
N ALA A 195 -25.63 -16.37 0.69
CA ALA A 195 -26.70 -16.22 1.67
C ALA A 195 -26.18 -16.00 3.11
N GLN A 196 -24.93 -16.36 3.40
CA GLN A 196 -24.24 -16.07 4.67
C GLN A 196 -23.41 -14.78 4.61
N GLY A 197 -23.54 -14.00 3.53
CA GLY A 197 -22.80 -12.76 3.31
C GLY A 197 -21.31 -12.96 3.03
N VAL A 198 -20.89 -14.14 2.53
CA VAL A 198 -19.50 -14.42 2.14
C VAL A 198 -19.43 -14.56 0.63
N PHE A 199 -18.58 -13.74 0.02
CA PHE A 199 -18.39 -13.66 -1.42
C PHE A 199 -16.92 -13.90 -1.75
N VAL A 200 -16.65 -14.69 -2.78
CA VAL A 200 -15.29 -14.95 -3.27
C VAL A 200 -15.25 -14.64 -4.77
N GLY A 201 -14.16 -14.07 -5.20
CA GLY A 201 -13.96 -13.72 -6.59
C GLY A 201 -12.51 -13.40 -6.89
N ARG A 202 -12.26 -12.86 -8.08
CA ARG A 202 -10.93 -12.43 -8.47
C ARG A 202 -10.58 -11.08 -7.89
N THR A 203 -9.35 -10.91 -7.49
CA THR A 203 -8.81 -9.60 -7.11
C THR A 203 -8.60 -8.73 -8.34
N ARG A 204 -8.58 -7.41 -8.13
CA ARG A 204 -8.09 -6.45 -9.12
C ARG A 204 -6.69 -6.00 -8.73
N VAL A 205 -5.76 -6.11 -9.66
CA VAL A 205 -4.34 -5.84 -9.36
C VAL A 205 -3.69 -5.03 -10.48
N ALA A 206 -2.81 -4.11 -10.11
CA ALA A 206 -2.02 -3.30 -11.03
C ALA A 206 -0.93 -4.14 -11.73
N THR A 207 -1.36 -5.15 -12.47
CA THR A 207 -0.48 -6.09 -13.17
C THR A 207 -0.97 -6.29 -14.60
N LEU A 208 -0.10 -6.14 -15.57
CA LEU A 208 -0.45 -6.30 -16.98
C LEU A 208 -0.66 -7.76 -17.35
N THR A 209 -1.79 -8.07 -17.96
CA THR A 209 -2.05 -9.34 -18.67
C THR A 209 -1.87 -9.19 -20.18
N GLN A 210 -1.69 -7.96 -20.66
CA GLN A 210 -1.37 -7.61 -22.04
C GLN A 210 -0.27 -6.54 -22.02
N ALA A 211 0.68 -6.60 -22.95
CA ALA A 211 1.78 -5.63 -23.02
C ALA A 211 1.26 -4.21 -23.28
N ARG A 212 1.85 -3.22 -22.62
CA ARG A 212 1.44 -1.82 -22.71
C ARG A 212 2.57 -0.87 -22.36
N ASP A 213 2.75 0.18 -23.16
CA ASP A 213 3.64 1.31 -22.86
C ASP A 213 5.08 0.89 -22.46
N GLY A 214 5.67 -0.03 -23.19
CA GLY A 214 7.02 -0.56 -22.94
C GLY A 214 7.13 -1.45 -21.68
N ARG A 215 6.00 -1.87 -21.10
CA ARG A 215 5.90 -2.90 -20.08
C ARG A 215 5.32 -4.17 -20.70
N GLU A 216 5.84 -5.31 -20.31
CA GLU A 216 5.39 -6.60 -20.83
C GLU A 216 4.28 -7.20 -19.97
N ALA A 217 3.53 -8.13 -20.56
CA ALA A 217 2.54 -8.92 -19.82
C ALA A 217 3.21 -9.84 -18.78
N CYS A 218 2.46 -10.21 -17.75
CA CYS A 218 2.90 -11.17 -16.76
C CYS A 218 3.21 -12.53 -17.40
N THR A 219 4.42 -13.03 -17.19
CA THR A 219 4.88 -14.35 -17.66
C THR A 219 4.79 -15.43 -16.59
N TYR A 220 4.20 -15.10 -15.43
CA TYR A 220 4.05 -16.02 -14.28
C TYR A 220 5.36 -16.62 -13.78
N SER A 221 6.45 -15.86 -13.86
CA SER A 221 7.80 -16.32 -13.45
C SER A 221 7.97 -16.56 -11.95
N GLY A 222 6.94 -16.32 -11.12
CA GLY A 222 7.00 -16.48 -9.67
C GLY A 222 7.88 -15.45 -8.96
N ARG A 223 8.19 -14.30 -9.58
CA ARG A 223 9.14 -13.30 -9.07
C ARG A 223 8.51 -12.01 -8.59
N CYS A 224 7.20 -11.95 -8.39
CA CYS A 224 6.52 -10.71 -8.03
C CYS A 224 7.12 -10.05 -6.78
N LEU A 225 7.34 -10.83 -5.74
CA LEU A 225 7.95 -10.37 -4.48
C LEU A 225 9.43 -9.98 -4.69
N TRP A 226 10.16 -10.73 -5.52
CA TRP A 226 11.61 -10.62 -5.73
C TRP A 226 12.02 -9.60 -6.80
N GLY A 227 11.06 -8.88 -7.38
CA GLY A 227 11.25 -7.95 -8.47
C GLY A 227 10.83 -8.55 -9.82
N CYS A 228 9.82 -7.93 -10.44
CA CYS A 228 9.26 -8.38 -11.71
C CYS A 228 10.18 -8.01 -12.88
N PRO A 229 10.83 -8.96 -13.58
CA PRO A 229 11.76 -8.66 -14.67
C PRO A 229 11.05 -8.01 -15.87
N ARG A 230 9.77 -8.28 -16.04
CA ARG A 230 8.93 -7.76 -17.13
C ARG A 230 8.27 -6.41 -16.81
N ARG A 231 8.44 -5.89 -15.58
CA ARG A 231 7.76 -4.67 -15.14
C ARG A 231 6.23 -4.75 -15.28
N ALA A 232 5.68 -5.98 -15.31
CA ALA A 232 4.25 -6.22 -15.41
C ALA A 232 3.49 -5.66 -14.19
N ILE A 233 4.05 -5.78 -12.99
CA ILE A 233 3.51 -5.11 -11.80
C ILE A 233 3.89 -3.63 -11.89
N TYR A 234 2.90 -2.77 -11.72
CA TYR A 234 3.11 -1.33 -11.68
C TYR A 234 3.81 -0.92 -10.38
N THR A 235 4.75 0.03 -10.49
CA THR A 235 5.29 0.81 -9.38
C THR A 235 5.42 2.28 -9.78
N PRO A 236 5.34 3.25 -8.83
CA PRO A 236 5.37 4.68 -9.15
C PRO A 236 6.65 5.14 -9.84
N SER A 237 7.78 4.46 -9.61
CA SER A 237 9.02 4.72 -10.33
C SER A 237 8.89 4.59 -11.85
N GLN A 238 7.94 3.77 -12.33
CA GLN A 238 7.65 3.63 -13.77
C GLN A 238 6.95 4.88 -14.32
N THR A 239 6.02 5.47 -13.57
CA THR A 239 5.43 6.77 -13.94
C THR A 239 6.48 7.87 -13.85
N LEU A 240 7.28 7.93 -12.79
CA LEU A 240 8.35 8.92 -12.67
C LEU A 240 9.31 8.89 -13.87
N ALA A 241 9.66 7.69 -14.35
CA ALA A 241 10.50 7.55 -15.54
C ALA A 241 9.85 8.18 -16.80
N ARG A 242 8.52 8.09 -16.94
CA ARG A 242 7.77 8.77 -18.02
C ARG A 242 7.73 10.28 -17.81
N LEU A 243 7.54 10.74 -16.58
CA LEU A 243 7.49 12.19 -16.28
C LEU A 243 8.78 12.89 -16.69
N ARG A 244 9.92 12.23 -16.57
CA ARG A 244 11.23 12.76 -17.01
C ARG A 244 11.34 13.06 -18.52
N ALA A 245 10.41 12.55 -19.32
CA ALA A 245 10.34 12.87 -20.75
C ALA A 245 9.58 14.20 -21.03
N PHE A 246 8.87 14.76 -20.04
CA PHE A 246 8.21 16.06 -20.18
C PHE A 246 9.24 17.18 -20.02
N PRO A 247 9.30 18.16 -20.94
CA PRO A 247 10.28 19.25 -20.87
C PRO A 247 10.05 20.19 -19.68
N ASP A 248 8.82 20.22 -19.16
CA ASP A 248 8.42 21.07 -18.03
C ASP A 248 8.48 20.32 -16.69
N PHE A 249 9.10 19.13 -16.64
CA PHE A 249 9.28 18.33 -15.43
C PHE A 249 10.73 18.37 -14.95
N GLU A 250 10.91 18.67 -13.68
CA GLU A 250 12.19 18.64 -12.97
C GLU A 250 12.09 17.71 -11.75
N TYR A 251 13.12 16.89 -11.53
CA TYR A 251 13.21 15.99 -10.38
C TYR A 251 14.47 16.26 -9.58
N LEU A 252 14.28 16.71 -8.35
CA LEU A 252 15.34 17.01 -7.38
C LEU A 252 15.36 15.91 -6.32
N ASP A 253 16.26 14.94 -6.46
CA ASP A 253 16.46 13.88 -5.47
C ASP A 253 17.58 14.20 -4.47
N GLY A 254 17.72 13.34 -3.47
CA GLY A 254 18.69 13.51 -2.39
C GLY A 254 18.31 14.58 -1.36
N LEU A 255 17.05 15.01 -1.31
CA LEU A 255 16.59 16.12 -0.46
C LEU A 255 15.46 15.68 0.49
N GLU A 256 15.73 15.65 1.80
CA GLU A 256 14.72 15.45 2.83
C GLU A 256 14.08 16.79 3.22
N VAL A 257 12.81 17.00 2.87
CA VAL A 257 12.08 18.21 3.26
C VAL A 257 11.81 18.18 4.77
N ARG A 258 12.20 19.25 5.46
CA ARG A 258 12.10 19.40 6.93
C ARG A 258 10.87 20.23 7.32
N HIS A 259 10.70 21.40 6.73
CA HIS A 259 9.58 22.31 6.95
C HIS A 259 9.43 23.27 5.76
N LEU A 260 8.40 24.08 5.79
CA LEU A 260 8.10 25.09 4.77
C LEU A 260 8.26 26.49 5.36
N VAL A 261 8.65 27.45 4.53
CA VAL A 261 8.73 28.87 4.92
C VAL A 261 7.38 29.52 4.66
N VAL A 262 6.78 30.08 5.70
CA VAL A 262 5.50 30.78 5.64
C VAL A 262 5.74 32.28 5.52
N GLY A 263 5.10 32.92 4.58
CA GLY A 263 5.16 34.35 4.33
C GLY A 263 3.84 35.06 4.59
N ALA A 264 3.71 36.26 4.02
CA ALA A 264 2.51 37.08 4.17
C ALA A 264 1.24 36.34 3.73
N GLY A 265 0.15 36.54 4.48
CA GLY A 265 -1.13 35.85 4.22
C GLY A 265 -1.08 34.34 4.43
N ARG A 266 -0.15 33.86 5.23
CA ARG A 266 0.10 32.42 5.51
C ARG A 266 0.38 31.62 4.25
N ARG A 267 0.98 32.23 3.24
CA ARG A 267 1.35 31.56 2.00
C ARG A 267 2.74 30.93 2.13
N ILE A 268 2.86 29.70 1.64
CA ILE A 268 4.16 29.04 1.52
C ILE A 268 4.98 29.76 0.44
N GLN A 269 6.22 30.12 0.78
CA GLN A 269 7.16 30.83 -0.10
C GLN A 269 8.38 29.99 -0.48
N ALA A 270 8.72 29.00 0.34
CA ALA A 270 9.84 28.11 0.07
C ALA A 270 9.72 26.77 0.82
N VAL A 271 10.49 25.80 0.35
CA VAL A 271 10.73 24.52 0.99
C VAL A 271 12.14 24.53 1.59
N VAL A 272 12.29 24.12 2.85
CA VAL A 272 13.59 23.91 3.49
C VAL A 272 13.87 22.41 3.54
N ALA A 273 14.95 21.99 2.91
CA ALA A 273 15.33 20.60 2.77
C ALA A 273 16.77 20.34 3.23
N ARG A 274 17.01 19.17 3.77
CA ARG A 274 18.32 18.67 4.16
C ARG A 274 18.85 17.71 3.09
N PRO A 275 20.06 17.93 2.54
CA PRO A 275 20.71 16.94 1.68
C PRO A 275 20.98 15.63 2.44
N VAL A 276 20.61 14.48 1.85
CA VAL A 276 20.78 13.16 2.49
C VAL A 276 22.25 12.79 2.69
N GLY A 277 23.12 13.27 1.81
CA GLY A 277 24.58 13.08 1.94
C GLY A 277 25.26 14.02 2.93
N GLY A 278 24.49 14.80 3.70
CA GLY A 278 25.02 15.84 4.60
C GLY A 278 25.24 17.18 3.88
N GLY A 279 25.57 18.22 4.66
CA GLY A 279 25.78 19.57 4.16
C GLY A 279 24.80 20.59 4.73
N ALA A 280 24.85 21.83 4.21
CA ALA A 280 23.96 22.89 4.63
C ALA A 280 22.53 22.67 4.16
N MET A 281 21.55 23.19 4.91
CA MET A 281 20.14 23.22 4.49
C MET A 281 19.99 23.97 3.18
N VAL A 282 19.14 23.46 2.30
CA VAL A 282 18.80 24.06 1.01
C VAL A 282 17.41 24.67 1.09
N THR A 283 17.27 25.91 0.62
CA THR A 283 15.98 26.59 0.52
C THR A 283 15.57 26.73 -0.95
N ILE A 284 14.42 26.18 -1.30
CA ILE A 284 13.88 26.19 -2.68
C ILE A 284 12.62 27.04 -2.69
N ALA A 285 12.66 28.16 -3.41
CA ALA A 285 11.52 29.07 -3.53
C ALA A 285 10.37 28.40 -4.31
N CYS A 286 9.14 28.61 -3.85
CA CYS A 286 7.95 28.09 -4.51
C CYS A 286 6.72 28.97 -4.26
N ASP A 287 5.85 29.09 -5.28
CA ASP A 287 4.58 29.83 -5.19
C ASP A 287 3.38 28.93 -4.88
N ARG A 288 3.45 27.66 -5.27
CA ARG A 288 2.46 26.62 -5.04
C ARG A 288 3.16 25.31 -4.70
N LEU A 289 2.66 24.63 -3.70
CA LEU A 289 3.27 23.40 -3.20
C LEU A 289 2.22 22.31 -2.97
N ALA A 290 2.58 21.04 -3.25
CA ALA A 290 1.81 19.87 -2.86
C ALA A 290 2.66 18.93 -1.99
N LEU A 291 2.14 18.49 -0.87
CA LEU A 291 2.68 17.41 -0.06
C LEU A 291 2.09 16.08 -0.54
N ALA A 292 2.97 15.14 -0.88
CA ALA A 292 2.68 13.78 -1.33
C ALA A 292 3.71 12.78 -0.76
N ALA A 293 4.27 13.09 0.40
CA ALA A 293 5.33 12.32 1.06
C ALA A 293 4.79 11.07 1.81
N GLY A 294 3.48 10.83 1.72
CA GLY A 294 2.76 9.81 2.49
C GLY A 294 2.22 10.35 3.81
N ALA A 295 1.10 9.80 4.28
CA ALA A 295 0.30 10.39 5.35
C ALA A 295 1.11 10.85 6.57
N LEU A 296 2.03 10.04 7.08
CA LEU A 296 2.82 10.36 8.27
C LEU A 296 3.91 11.41 8.00
N LEU A 297 4.61 11.31 6.86
CA LEU A 297 5.69 12.25 6.55
C LEU A 297 5.15 13.60 6.09
N SER A 298 4.05 13.64 5.34
CA SER A 298 3.35 14.89 5.01
C SER A 298 2.83 15.58 6.27
N THR A 299 2.27 14.82 7.21
CA THR A 299 1.86 15.34 8.52
C THR A 299 3.05 15.89 9.32
N ARG A 300 4.21 15.21 9.31
CA ARG A 300 5.43 15.69 9.96
C ARG A 300 5.88 17.04 9.38
N ILE A 301 5.94 17.17 8.05
CA ILE A 301 6.32 18.42 7.39
C ILE A 301 5.34 19.54 7.76
N PHE A 302 4.03 19.25 7.74
CA PHE A 302 3.00 20.20 8.14
C PHE A 302 3.16 20.65 9.60
N LEU A 303 3.31 19.72 10.55
CA LEU A 303 3.52 19.99 11.97
C LEU A 303 4.82 20.78 12.24
N SER A 304 5.91 20.43 11.52
CA SER A 304 7.18 21.18 11.61
C SER A 304 7.00 22.61 11.12
N THR A 305 6.28 22.81 10.02
CA THR A 305 5.96 24.13 9.47
C THR A 305 5.14 24.96 10.45
N HIS A 306 4.10 24.37 11.05
CA HIS A 306 3.28 25.03 12.04
C HIS A 306 4.07 25.43 13.30
N ALA A 307 4.96 24.57 13.76
CA ALA A 307 5.80 24.84 14.93
C ALA A 307 6.82 25.96 14.66
N GLU A 308 7.43 25.98 13.47
CA GLU A 308 8.35 27.06 13.06
C GLU A 308 7.63 28.42 12.91
N GLU A 309 6.40 28.43 12.35
CA GLU A 309 5.59 29.65 12.18
C GLU A 309 5.10 30.22 13.51
N THR A 310 4.59 29.35 14.39
CA THR A 310 3.82 29.79 15.56
C THR A 310 4.57 29.66 16.90
N GLY A 311 5.69 28.95 16.92
CA GLY A 311 6.38 28.55 18.14
C GLY A 311 5.62 27.47 18.96
N THR A 312 4.49 26.95 18.45
CA THR A 312 3.61 26.04 19.19
C THR A 312 3.58 24.67 18.54
N ARG A 313 3.77 23.60 19.33
CA ARG A 313 3.57 22.22 18.89
C ARG A 313 2.16 21.77 19.19
N VAL A 314 1.52 21.17 18.21
CA VAL A 314 0.18 20.60 18.30
C VAL A 314 0.20 19.09 18.03
N ALA A 315 -0.78 18.37 18.54
CA ALA A 315 -1.06 16.99 18.19
C ALA A 315 -2.27 16.97 17.27
N LEU A 316 -2.14 16.36 16.09
CA LEU A 316 -3.24 16.19 15.14
C LEU A 316 -3.96 14.88 15.42
N PRO A 317 -5.29 14.90 15.65
CA PRO A 317 -6.08 13.71 15.88
C PRO A 317 -6.46 13.00 14.58
N GLY A 318 -6.90 11.75 14.72
CA GLY A 318 -7.53 11.02 13.62
C GLY A 318 -6.57 10.16 12.81
N LEU A 319 -5.41 9.75 13.37
CA LEU A 319 -4.58 8.71 12.76
C LEU A 319 -5.38 7.42 12.59
N MET A 320 -5.37 6.88 11.38
CA MET A 320 -6.04 5.63 11.01
C MET A 320 -5.06 4.65 10.38
N ASP A 321 -5.33 3.35 10.62
CA ASP A 321 -4.66 2.22 9.97
C ASP A 321 -5.60 1.03 9.85
N ASN A 322 -5.42 0.17 8.86
CA ASN A 322 -6.22 -1.04 8.73
C ASN A 322 -5.73 -2.11 9.72
N ARG A 323 -6.61 -2.62 10.58
CA ARG A 323 -6.33 -3.87 11.29
C ARG A 323 -6.21 -5.00 10.29
N GLN A 324 -5.11 -5.76 10.36
CA GLN A 324 -4.90 -6.95 9.54
C GLN A 324 -4.89 -8.22 10.40
N VAL A 325 -5.56 -9.27 9.90
CA VAL A 325 -5.57 -10.58 10.54
C VAL A 325 -5.20 -11.64 9.51
N LEU A 326 -4.10 -12.31 9.75
CA LEU A 326 -3.58 -13.38 8.90
C LEU A 326 -4.23 -14.71 9.31
N VAL A 327 -4.91 -15.37 8.38
CA VAL A 327 -5.61 -16.63 8.58
C VAL A 327 -5.01 -17.69 7.65
N PRO A 328 -3.95 -18.42 8.07
CA PRO A 328 -3.41 -19.54 7.31
C PRO A 328 -4.43 -20.66 7.17
N PHE A 329 -4.41 -21.32 6.02
CA PHE A 329 -5.26 -22.49 5.79
C PHE A 329 -4.54 -23.55 4.95
N LEU A 330 -5.05 -24.78 5.04
CA LEU A 330 -4.65 -25.92 4.21
C LEU A 330 -5.82 -26.34 3.33
N ASN A 331 -5.62 -26.38 2.02
CA ASN A 331 -6.57 -26.97 1.07
C ASN A 331 -6.40 -28.48 1.06
N LEU A 332 -7.35 -29.21 1.64
CA LEU A 332 -7.26 -30.65 1.82
C LEU A 332 -7.16 -31.43 0.49
N GLY A 333 -7.70 -30.88 -0.60
CA GLY A 333 -7.61 -31.48 -1.93
C GLY A 333 -6.22 -31.41 -2.57
N LEU A 334 -5.29 -30.65 -1.98
CA LEU A 334 -3.94 -30.45 -2.49
C LEU A 334 -2.83 -30.99 -1.55
N LEU A 335 -3.20 -31.67 -0.49
CA LEU A 335 -2.22 -32.32 0.38
C LEU A 335 -1.40 -33.36 -0.40
N GLY A 336 -0.08 -33.34 -0.22
CA GLY A 336 0.84 -34.24 -0.90
C GLY A 336 1.01 -34.00 -2.40
N ARG A 337 0.33 -32.99 -2.96
CA ARG A 337 0.48 -32.67 -4.39
C ARG A 337 1.63 -31.69 -4.63
N PRO A 338 2.37 -31.86 -5.73
CA PRO A 338 3.37 -30.88 -6.12
C PRO A 338 2.70 -29.56 -6.48
N PHE A 339 3.43 -28.47 -6.37
CA PHE A 339 3.01 -27.13 -6.81
C PHE A 339 3.98 -26.60 -7.86
N SER A 340 3.48 -25.69 -8.71
CA SER A 340 4.34 -24.91 -9.59
C SER A 340 4.64 -23.56 -8.95
N ALA A 341 5.91 -23.14 -8.98
CA ALA A 341 6.31 -21.79 -8.64
C ALA A 341 6.05 -20.80 -9.78
N ASP A 342 5.71 -21.29 -10.99
CA ASP A 342 5.40 -20.50 -12.18
C ASP A 342 3.97 -19.94 -12.05
N THR A 343 3.83 -18.93 -11.23
CA THR A 343 2.57 -18.31 -10.86
C THR A 343 2.75 -16.81 -10.58
N TYR A 344 1.64 -16.09 -10.55
CA TYR A 344 1.58 -14.80 -9.89
C TYR A 344 1.66 -15.01 -8.36
N GLN A 345 2.54 -14.28 -7.70
CA GLN A 345 2.90 -14.55 -6.29
C GLN A 345 1.92 -14.02 -5.26
N TYR A 346 1.30 -12.88 -5.57
CA TYR A 346 0.41 -12.21 -4.62
C TYR A 346 -1.02 -12.78 -4.67
N HIS A 347 -1.98 -12.06 -4.13
CA HIS A 347 -3.37 -12.51 -4.08
C HIS A 347 -4.00 -12.53 -5.48
N MET A 348 -4.47 -13.68 -5.91
CA MET A 348 -5.26 -13.86 -7.13
C MET A 348 -6.75 -13.83 -6.86
N LEU A 349 -7.15 -14.20 -5.64
CA LEU A 349 -8.52 -14.25 -5.19
C LEU A 349 -8.73 -13.31 -4.01
N GLY A 350 -9.96 -12.83 -3.88
CA GLY A 350 -10.42 -12.06 -2.76
C GLY A 350 -11.63 -12.70 -2.09
N MET A 351 -11.88 -12.28 -0.86
CA MET A 351 -13.07 -12.64 -0.09
C MET A 351 -13.70 -11.37 0.48
N GLY A 352 -15.00 -11.18 0.32
CA GLY A 352 -15.74 -10.11 0.95
C GLY A 352 -16.68 -10.68 2.02
N LEU A 353 -16.62 -10.15 3.24
CA LEU A 353 -17.60 -10.46 4.27
C LEU A 353 -18.55 -9.28 4.41
N ASP A 354 -19.77 -9.45 3.94
CA ASP A 354 -20.82 -8.43 4.03
C ASP A 354 -21.24 -8.22 5.49
N THR A 355 -21.25 -6.97 5.94
CA THR A 355 -21.67 -6.54 7.28
C THR A 355 -23.06 -5.90 7.27
N GLY A 356 -23.64 -5.72 6.09
CA GLY A 356 -24.99 -5.16 5.89
C GLY A 356 -25.03 -3.67 5.58
N ASP A 357 -23.93 -2.91 5.76
CA ASP A 357 -23.89 -1.46 5.53
C ASP A 357 -23.05 -0.99 4.33
N GLY A 358 -22.37 -1.91 3.65
CA GLY A 358 -21.51 -1.62 2.49
C GLY A 358 -20.25 -0.81 2.79
N ARG A 359 -20.21 -0.09 3.92
CA ARG A 359 -19.07 0.75 4.35
C ARG A 359 -18.04 -0.05 5.15
N THR A 360 -18.51 -0.96 5.99
CA THR A 360 -17.70 -1.66 7.00
C THR A 360 -17.41 -3.13 6.65
N TYR A 361 -17.66 -3.55 5.40
CA TYR A 361 -17.36 -4.92 5.01
C TYR A 361 -15.90 -5.29 5.29
N VAL A 362 -15.62 -6.58 5.52
CA VAL A 362 -14.26 -7.06 5.74
C VAL A 362 -13.68 -7.54 4.42
N HIS A 363 -12.51 -7.01 4.04
CA HIS A 363 -11.82 -7.35 2.81
C HIS A 363 -10.76 -8.41 3.06
N GLY A 364 -10.90 -9.58 2.44
CA GLY A 364 -9.93 -10.67 2.47
C GLY A 364 -9.15 -10.79 1.17
N GLN A 365 -7.84 -10.94 1.27
CA GLN A 365 -6.95 -11.23 0.16
C GLN A 365 -6.43 -12.66 0.31
N ILE A 366 -6.61 -13.51 -0.69
CA ILE A 366 -6.21 -14.92 -0.66
C ILE A 366 -4.92 -15.11 -1.45
N THR A 367 -3.86 -15.53 -0.75
CA THR A 367 -2.54 -15.84 -1.31
C THR A 367 -2.21 -17.31 -1.11
N THR A 368 -1.60 -17.94 -2.09
CA THR A 368 -1.30 -19.39 -2.05
C THR A 368 0.12 -19.74 -1.60
N LEU A 369 0.92 -18.74 -1.18
CA LEU A 369 2.25 -18.87 -0.53
C LEU A 369 3.28 -19.76 -1.26
N LYS A 370 3.27 -19.80 -2.59
CA LYS A 370 4.13 -20.71 -3.38
C LYS A 370 5.62 -20.34 -3.40
N THR A 371 5.93 -19.06 -3.21
CA THR A 371 7.29 -18.53 -3.38
C THR A 371 7.75 -17.70 -2.18
N ALA A 372 7.04 -17.75 -1.08
CA ALA A 372 7.44 -17.14 0.19
C ALA A 372 8.61 -17.90 0.82
N LEU A 373 9.39 -17.21 1.65
CA LEU A 373 10.37 -17.88 2.51
C LEU A 373 9.63 -18.68 3.58
N LEU A 374 9.88 -19.99 3.63
CA LEU A 374 9.15 -20.91 4.50
C LEU A 374 9.83 -21.17 5.84
N HIS A 375 11.08 -20.73 6.03
CA HIS A 375 11.82 -20.97 7.27
C HIS A 375 11.11 -20.43 8.52
N PRO A 376 10.42 -19.27 8.53
CA PRO A 376 9.70 -18.82 9.71
C PRO A 376 8.54 -19.74 10.11
N ILE A 377 7.96 -20.45 9.14
CA ILE A 377 6.91 -21.45 9.40
C ILE A 377 7.54 -22.74 9.92
N ILE A 378 8.63 -23.20 9.27
CA ILE A 378 9.36 -24.41 9.64
C ILE A 378 9.87 -24.33 11.08
N GLN A 379 10.41 -23.18 11.49
CA GLN A 379 10.91 -22.95 12.85
C GLN A 379 9.85 -23.05 13.95
N ARG A 380 8.58 -22.84 13.62
CA ARG A 380 7.45 -22.88 14.57
C ARG A 380 6.83 -24.27 14.70
N LEU A 381 7.27 -25.25 13.89
CA LEU A 381 6.75 -26.61 13.97
C LEU A 381 7.38 -27.33 15.18
N PRO A 382 6.60 -28.14 15.92
CA PRO A 382 7.07 -28.80 17.14
C PRO A 382 7.86 -30.10 16.85
N PHE A 383 8.66 -30.11 15.79
CA PHE A 383 9.44 -31.26 15.33
C PHE A 383 10.89 -30.86 15.10
N ASP A 384 11.79 -31.81 14.94
CA ASP A 384 13.12 -31.56 14.46
C ASP A 384 13.12 -30.98 13.02
N LEU A 385 14.23 -30.43 12.58
CA LEU A 385 14.35 -29.78 11.27
C LEU A 385 14.03 -30.72 10.11
N GLY A 386 14.43 -32.01 10.21
CA GLY A 386 14.19 -33.02 9.17
C GLY A 386 12.70 -33.32 9.03
N ALA A 387 12.03 -33.63 10.14
CA ALA A 387 10.60 -33.89 10.19
C ALA A 387 9.77 -32.65 9.79
N SER A 388 10.16 -31.46 10.28
CA SER A 388 9.52 -30.19 9.92
C SER A 388 9.63 -29.90 8.42
N THR A 389 10.78 -30.14 7.82
CA THR A 389 11.01 -29.96 6.37
C THR A 389 10.22 -31.00 5.56
N ALA A 390 10.18 -32.24 5.99
CA ALA A 390 9.40 -33.29 5.32
C ALA A 390 7.90 -33.00 5.37
N MET A 391 7.38 -32.60 6.53
CA MET A 391 6.01 -32.17 6.68
C MET A 391 5.70 -30.94 5.80
N MET A 392 6.59 -29.94 5.78
CA MET A 392 6.39 -28.75 4.97
C MET A 392 6.35 -29.07 3.47
N ARG A 393 7.19 -29.99 2.98
CA ARG A 393 7.14 -30.48 1.59
C ARG A 393 5.79 -31.12 1.25
N ALA A 394 5.21 -31.88 2.18
CA ALA A 394 3.91 -32.53 1.99
C ALA A 394 2.75 -31.54 1.95
N VAL A 395 2.81 -30.43 2.71
CA VAL A 395 1.71 -29.48 2.83
C VAL A 395 1.88 -28.22 1.96
N HIS A 396 3.07 -27.95 1.44
CA HIS A 396 3.39 -26.69 0.75
C HIS A 396 2.43 -26.40 -0.41
N GLY A 397 2.08 -27.41 -1.21
CA GLY A 397 1.11 -27.28 -2.31
C GLY A 397 -0.30 -26.88 -1.84
N ALA A 398 -0.63 -27.21 -0.60
CA ALA A 398 -1.94 -26.96 0.02
C ALA A 398 -1.99 -25.67 0.86
N LEU A 399 -0.84 -25.06 1.15
CA LEU A 399 -0.77 -23.84 1.96
C LEU A 399 -1.41 -22.65 1.29
N GLY A 400 -2.26 -21.93 2.02
CA GLY A 400 -2.82 -20.66 1.65
C GLY A 400 -2.93 -19.73 2.86
N LEU A 401 -3.17 -18.47 2.58
CA LEU A 401 -3.33 -17.40 3.57
C LEU A 401 -4.47 -16.48 3.13
N VAL A 402 -5.40 -16.22 4.04
CA VAL A 402 -6.33 -15.09 3.90
C VAL A 402 -5.82 -13.95 4.77
N ASN A 403 -5.49 -12.81 4.17
CA ASN A 403 -5.23 -11.57 4.89
C ASN A 403 -6.53 -10.78 4.98
N LEU A 404 -7.15 -10.76 6.16
CA LEU A 404 -8.35 -9.98 6.43
C LEU A 404 -7.98 -8.56 6.81
N ASN A 405 -8.61 -7.60 6.17
CA ASN A 405 -8.45 -6.18 6.43
C ASN A 405 -9.76 -5.60 6.94
N PHE A 406 -9.68 -4.78 7.98
CA PHE A 406 -10.80 -4.07 8.59
C PHE A 406 -10.67 -2.58 8.34
N HIS A 407 -11.80 -1.90 8.15
CA HIS A 407 -11.85 -0.44 8.07
C HIS A 407 -11.41 0.21 9.38
N ASP A 408 -11.00 1.48 9.31
CA ASP A 408 -10.81 2.34 10.47
C ASP A 408 -11.49 3.69 10.29
N SER A 409 -11.77 4.36 11.39
CA SER A 409 -12.40 5.67 11.44
C SER A 409 -11.58 6.60 12.33
N ARG A 410 -11.65 7.89 12.04
CA ARG A 410 -10.94 8.90 12.84
C ARG A 410 -11.44 8.91 14.29
N ARG A 411 -10.48 8.96 15.23
CA ARG A 411 -10.73 9.10 16.66
C ARG A 411 -9.75 10.11 17.26
N ASP A 412 -10.20 10.87 18.24
CA ASP A 412 -9.41 11.97 18.81
C ASP A 412 -8.21 11.48 19.64
N GLU A 413 -8.29 10.29 20.22
CA GLU A 413 -7.21 9.65 20.96
C GLU A 413 -6.05 9.16 20.08
N ASN A 414 -6.29 8.98 18.79
CA ASN A 414 -5.29 8.53 17.81
C ASN A 414 -4.60 9.75 17.20
N THR A 415 -3.36 10.00 17.62
CA THR A 415 -2.70 11.28 17.33
C THR A 415 -1.34 11.12 16.67
N VAL A 416 -0.98 12.14 15.89
CA VAL A 416 0.37 12.39 15.38
C VAL A 416 0.86 13.73 15.90
N ALA A 417 2.03 13.75 16.52
CA ALA A 417 2.66 14.94 17.09
C ALA A 417 4.17 14.95 16.83
N LEU A 418 4.84 16.04 17.24
CA LEU A 418 6.30 16.13 17.26
C LEU A 418 6.79 16.28 18.70
N ASP A 419 7.88 15.58 19.05
CA ASP A 419 8.62 15.82 20.27
C ASP A 419 9.45 17.13 20.22
N ALA A 420 10.21 17.41 21.29
CA ALA A 420 11.06 18.60 21.36
C ALA A 420 12.16 18.63 20.29
N ALA A 421 12.61 17.47 19.83
CA ALA A 421 13.63 17.33 18.79
C ALA A 421 13.07 17.31 17.36
N GLY A 422 11.73 17.38 17.19
CA GLY A 422 11.05 17.30 15.90
C GLY A 422 10.87 15.88 15.37
N ASN A 423 10.99 14.87 16.22
CA ASN A 423 10.70 13.49 15.86
C ASN A 423 9.20 13.20 15.94
N LEU A 424 8.74 12.26 15.11
CA LEU A 424 7.34 11.83 15.12
C LEU A 424 7.00 11.08 16.42
N VAL A 425 5.88 11.46 17.04
CA VAL A 425 5.26 10.77 18.17
C VAL A 425 3.87 10.32 17.75
N LEU A 426 3.65 9.02 17.74
CA LEU A 426 2.41 8.39 17.30
C LEU A 426 1.71 7.73 18.47
N ARG A 427 0.41 7.95 18.59
CA ARG A 427 -0.44 7.27 19.58
C ARG A 427 -1.63 6.65 18.88
N TYR A 428 -1.90 5.41 19.18
CA TYR A 428 -3.04 4.69 18.64
C TYR A 428 -3.65 3.77 19.69
N ALA A 429 -4.95 3.87 19.86
CA ALA A 429 -5.78 2.97 20.64
C ALA A 429 -6.78 2.28 19.72
N ALA A 430 -6.84 0.96 19.78
CA ALA A 430 -7.82 0.21 18.99
C ALA A 430 -9.24 0.45 19.53
N PRO A 431 -10.30 0.37 18.65
CA PRO A 431 -11.69 0.43 19.13
C PRO A 431 -12.01 -0.68 20.12
N ALA A 432 -12.80 -0.39 21.14
CA ALA A 432 -13.15 -1.36 22.18
C ALA A 432 -13.90 -2.60 21.64
N ASP A 433 -14.64 -2.45 20.53
CA ASP A 433 -15.38 -3.53 19.87
C ASP A 433 -14.53 -4.38 18.90
N GLU A 434 -13.29 -3.97 18.63
CA GLU A 434 -12.41 -4.64 17.64
C GLU A 434 -12.23 -6.14 17.91
N PRO A 435 -11.97 -6.63 19.15
CA PRO A 435 -11.83 -8.06 19.41
C PRO A 435 -13.09 -8.86 19.04
N GLY A 436 -14.27 -8.29 19.31
CA GLY A 436 -15.56 -8.88 18.93
C GLY A 436 -15.75 -8.97 17.43
N ARG A 437 -15.42 -7.89 16.69
CA ARG A 437 -15.48 -7.86 15.21
C ARG A 437 -14.53 -8.88 14.58
N ILE A 438 -13.31 -8.99 15.10
CA ILE A 438 -12.34 -9.99 14.66
C ILE A 438 -12.86 -11.41 14.90
N ALA A 439 -13.35 -11.72 16.11
CA ALA A 439 -13.85 -13.05 16.46
C ALA A 439 -15.05 -13.49 15.59
N ALA A 440 -15.99 -12.58 15.36
CA ALA A 440 -17.13 -12.81 14.47
C ALA A 440 -16.69 -13.07 13.03
N SER A 441 -15.77 -12.28 12.50
CA SER A 441 -15.23 -12.45 11.15
C SER A 441 -14.45 -13.76 11.01
N LEU A 442 -13.62 -14.12 11.97
CA LEU A 442 -12.88 -15.39 11.98
C LEU A 442 -13.83 -16.59 11.98
N THR A 443 -14.94 -16.52 12.71
CA THR A 443 -15.96 -17.59 12.73
C THR A 443 -16.56 -17.78 11.33
N ARG A 444 -16.89 -16.69 10.64
CA ARG A 444 -17.42 -16.72 9.26
C ARG A 444 -16.39 -17.25 8.27
N VAL A 445 -15.13 -16.77 8.35
CA VAL A 445 -14.03 -17.20 7.46
C VAL A 445 -13.71 -18.68 7.65
N ARG A 446 -13.60 -19.17 8.90
CA ARG A 446 -13.35 -20.60 9.16
C ARG A 446 -14.46 -21.49 8.59
N ARG A 447 -15.72 -21.08 8.75
CA ARG A 447 -16.88 -21.80 8.20
C ARG A 447 -16.88 -21.77 6.67
N ALA A 448 -16.54 -20.65 6.06
CA ALA A 448 -16.42 -20.53 4.61
C ALA A 448 -15.28 -21.39 4.07
N LEU A 449 -14.08 -21.32 4.66
CA LEU A 449 -12.93 -22.12 4.26
C LEU A 449 -13.22 -23.62 4.38
N TRP A 450 -13.92 -24.06 5.44
CA TRP A 450 -14.34 -25.44 5.57
C TRP A 450 -15.22 -25.92 4.40
N ARG A 451 -16.16 -25.08 3.95
CA ARG A 451 -16.98 -25.36 2.78
C ARG A 451 -16.18 -25.38 1.47
N LEU A 452 -15.08 -24.64 1.42
CA LEU A 452 -14.15 -24.64 0.31
C LEU A 452 -13.13 -25.79 0.38
N ASN A 453 -13.37 -26.80 1.22
CA ASN A 453 -12.47 -27.93 1.48
C ASN A 453 -11.12 -27.50 2.07
N CYS A 454 -11.13 -26.47 2.90
CA CYS A 454 -9.93 -25.92 3.55
C CYS A 454 -10.09 -25.96 5.07
N VAL A 455 -8.97 -26.15 5.78
CA VAL A 455 -8.94 -26.13 7.24
C VAL A 455 -7.98 -25.06 7.73
N VAL A 456 -8.38 -24.32 8.76
CA VAL A 456 -7.52 -23.36 9.47
C VAL A 456 -6.87 -24.08 10.64
N PRO A 457 -5.53 -24.27 10.65
CA PRO A 457 -4.86 -24.92 11.75
C PRO A 457 -5.06 -24.14 13.06
N PRO A 458 -5.34 -24.83 14.18
CA PRO A 458 -5.48 -24.19 15.49
C PRO A 458 -4.23 -23.40 15.89
N GLY A 459 -4.42 -22.22 16.51
CA GLY A 459 -3.31 -21.41 17.04
C GLY A 459 -2.48 -20.66 16.00
N MET A 460 -2.77 -20.78 14.70
CA MET A 460 -1.97 -20.14 13.65
C MET A 460 -2.53 -18.80 13.13
N VAL A 461 -3.68 -18.37 13.63
CA VAL A 461 -4.20 -17.04 13.29
C VAL A 461 -3.34 -15.98 13.96
N HIS A 462 -2.91 -14.97 13.19
CA HIS A 462 -2.07 -13.90 13.68
C HIS A 462 -2.76 -12.54 13.47
N VAL A 463 -3.00 -11.82 14.56
CA VAL A 463 -3.48 -10.43 14.53
C VAL A 463 -2.25 -9.54 14.51
N ARG A 464 -2.05 -8.83 13.41
CA ARG A 464 -0.87 -7.97 13.23
C ARG A 464 -0.97 -6.72 14.10
N PRO A 465 0.14 -6.16 14.58
CA PRO A 465 0.15 -4.88 15.28
C PRO A 465 -0.40 -3.76 14.37
N MET A 466 -0.90 -2.69 14.97
CA MET A 466 -1.26 -1.48 14.22
C MET A 466 0.01 -0.82 13.68
N GLY A 467 -0.10 -0.26 12.49
CA GLY A 467 1.05 0.18 11.69
C GLY A 467 1.49 -0.84 10.64
N ALA A 468 1.27 -2.13 10.89
CA ALA A 468 1.72 -3.21 10.02
C ALA A 468 0.96 -3.33 8.68
N SER A 469 -0.20 -2.68 8.52
CA SER A 469 -0.91 -2.67 7.25
C SER A 469 -0.24 -1.80 6.19
N VAL A 470 0.51 -0.80 6.64
CA VAL A 470 1.13 0.23 5.78
C VAL A 470 0.08 1.09 5.04
N HIS A 471 -1.16 1.12 5.55
CA HIS A 471 -2.27 1.89 5.01
C HIS A 471 -2.65 3.03 5.97
N TYR A 472 -1.85 4.10 6.01
CA TYR A 472 -2.07 5.21 6.94
C TYR A 472 -2.92 6.31 6.33
N ALA A 473 -3.86 6.85 7.14
CA ALA A 473 -4.77 7.90 6.71
C ALA A 473 -5.14 8.84 7.87
N GLY A 474 -5.88 9.91 7.57
CA GLY A 474 -6.36 10.90 8.53
C GLY A 474 -5.36 12.00 8.82
N THR A 475 -5.49 12.69 9.95
CA THR A 475 -4.68 13.81 10.47
C THR A 475 -5.01 15.19 9.89
N LEU A 476 -5.18 15.35 8.57
CA LEU A 476 -5.49 16.62 7.88
C LEU A 476 -6.72 16.42 6.95
N PRO A 477 -7.87 15.99 7.47
CA PRO A 477 -8.96 15.45 6.68
C PRO A 477 -9.58 16.45 5.71
N MET A 478 -10.04 15.95 4.58
CA MET A 478 -10.93 16.70 3.70
C MET A 478 -12.28 16.92 4.37
N THR A 479 -12.78 18.16 4.31
CA THR A 479 -14.08 18.53 4.86
C THR A 479 -14.72 19.67 4.09
N THR A 480 -16.04 19.73 4.07
CA THR A 480 -16.81 20.87 3.57
C THR A 480 -16.79 22.05 4.55
N THR A 481 -16.68 21.77 5.85
CA THR A 481 -16.62 22.79 6.90
C THR A 481 -15.20 23.33 7.04
N ALA A 482 -15.04 24.65 6.98
CA ALA A 482 -13.75 25.30 7.18
C ALA A 482 -13.35 25.20 8.68
N ALA A 483 -12.23 24.51 8.92
CA ALA A 483 -11.65 24.36 10.26
C ALA A 483 -10.11 24.32 10.14
N PRO A 484 -9.37 24.71 11.19
CA PRO A 484 -7.92 24.53 11.23
C PRO A 484 -7.55 23.04 11.07
N PHE A 485 -6.37 22.79 10.50
CA PHE A 485 -5.83 21.44 10.30
C PHE A 485 -6.72 20.54 9.43
N THR A 486 -7.43 21.15 8.47
CA THR A 486 -8.24 20.43 7.49
C THR A 486 -7.88 20.86 6.07
N THR A 487 -8.37 20.11 5.10
CA THR A 487 -8.28 20.46 3.69
C THR A 487 -9.67 20.60 3.09
N ASP A 488 -9.78 21.36 1.99
CA ASP A 488 -10.99 21.44 1.19
C ASP A 488 -11.11 20.26 0.20
N VAL A 489 -12.16 20.26 -0.61
CA VAL A 489 -12.42 19.24 -1.63
C VAL A 489 -11.31 19.14 -2.69
N ALA A 490 -10.57 20.22 -2.95
CA ALA A 490 -9.41 20.23 -3.85
C ALA A 490 -8.11 19.83 -3.14
N CYS A 491 -8.19 19.31 -1.92
CA CYS A 491 -7.04 18.99 -1.07
C CYS A 491 -6.18 20.23 -0.68
N THR A 492 -6.71 21.44 -0.76
CA THR A 492 -6.02 22.67 -0.35
C THR A 492 -6.12 22.82 1.16
N SER A 493 -5.01 23.10 1.82
CA SER A 493 -4.96 23.38 3.25
C SER A 493 -5.81 24.60 3.60
N ARG A 494 -6.60 24.51 4.67
CA ARG A 494 -7.33 25.65 5.24
C ARG A 494 -6.42 26.60 6.00
N ASP A 495 -5.22 26.14 6.38
CA ASP A 495 -4.23 26.92 7.10
C ASP A 495 -3.29 27.67 6.14
N TYR A 496 -2.96 27.06 4.99
CA TYR A 496 -1.99 27.59 4.02
C TYR A 496 -2.59 27.57 2.60
N PRO A 497 -3.06 28.70 2.06
CA PRO A 497 -3.95 28.76 0.89
C PRO A 497 -3.31 28.35 -0.44
N ASN A 498 -1.99 28.15 -0.49
CA ASN A 498 -1.27 27.66 -1.68
C ASN A 498 -0.56 26.32 -1.43
N LEU A 499 -0.93 25.63 -0.33
CA LEU A 499 -0.47 24.29 0.01
C LEU A 499 -1.58 23.27 -0.28
N HIS A 500 -1.27 22.27 -1.08
CA HIS A 500 -2.12 21.12 -1.30
C HIS A 500 -1.54 19.90 -0.55
N ILE A 501 -2.40 19.01 -0.04
CA ILE A 501 -1.99 17.76 0.61
C ILE A 501 -2.73 16.64 -0.12
N VAL A 502 -2.02 15.88 -0.94
CA VAL A 502 -2.64 15.00 -1.95
C VAL A 502 -2.45 13.51 -1.67
N ASP A 503 -2.08 13.16 -0.45
CA ASP A 503 -1.92 11.76 0.00
C ASP A 503 -2.94 11.37 1.08
N GLY A 504 -2.71 10.23 1.75
CA GLY A 504 -3.62 9.67 2.74
C GLY A 504 -3.89 10.55 3.97
N ALA A 505 -3.07 11.56 4.23
CA ALA A 505 -3.30 12.49 5.35
C ALA A 505 -4.67 13.19 5.25
N THR A 506 -5.21 13.34 4.03
CA THR A 506 -6.49 14.01 3.79
C THR A 506 -7.72 13.11 3.84
N PHE A 507 -7.55 11.79 3.95
CA PHE A 507 -8.69 10.88 3.93
C PHE A 507 -9.45 10.94 5.26
N PRO A 508 -10.76 11.23 5.25
CA PRO A 508 -11.59 11.30 6.45
C PRO A 508 -12.05 9.93 6.96
N PHE A 509 -11.90 8.88 6.15
CA PHE A 509 -12.24 7.50 6.45
C PHE A 509 -11.26 6.55 5.76
N LEU A 510 -10.93 5.44 6.43
CA LEU A 510 -10.06 4.40 5.87
C LEU A 510 -10.87 3.11 5.66
N PRO A 511 -11.23 2.76 4.40
CA PRO A 511 -11.94 1.52 4.10
C PRO A 511 -11.07 0.30 4.35
N ALA A 512 -11.66 -0.89 4.39
CA ALA A 512 -10.94 -2.16 4.53
C ALA A 512 -10.06 -2.52 3.31
N LYS A 513 -10.15 -1.76 2.24
CA LYS A 513 -9.43 -1.95 0.97
C LYS A 513 -8.01 -1.38 1.02
N ASN A 514 -7.15 -1.88 0.13
CA ASN A 514 -5.88 -1.19 -0.15
C ASN A 514 -6.17 0.22 -0.69
N LEU A 515 -5.63 1.23 -0.04
CA LEU A 515 -5.95 2.62 -0.37
C LEU A 515 -5.15 3.18 -1.56
N THR A 516 -4.08 2.53 -2.00
CA THR A 516 -3.12 3.07 -2.99
C THR A 516 -3.80 3.49 -4.30
N PHE A 517 -4.76 2.70 -4.81
CA PHE A 517 -5.47 3.06 -6.04
C PHE A 517 -6.34 4.31 -5.84
N THR A 518 -6.98 4.46 -4.69
CA THR A 518 -7.74 5.67 -4.34
C THR A 518 -6.84 6.87 -4.12
N LEU A 519 -5.63 6.70 -3.55
CA LEU A 519 -4.63 7.76 -3.45
C LEU A 519 -4.26 8.31 -4.84
N MET A 520 -4.01 7.43 -5.81
CA MET A 520 -3.70 7.81 -7.18
C MET A 520 -4.88 8.54 -7.86
N ALA A 521 -6.09 8.00 -7.74
CA ALA A 521 -7.30 8.59 -8.32
C ALA A 521 -7.63 9.95 -7.68
N ASN A 522 -7.53 10.08 -6.35
CA ASN A 522 -7.74 11.35 -5.67
C ASN A 522 -6.67 12.38 -6.03
N ALA A 523 -5.42 11.97 -6.20
CA ALA A 523 -4.36 12.86 -6.65
C ALA A 523 -4.64 13.40 -8.08
N ALA A 524 -5.10 12.55 -9.00
CA ALA A 524 -5.51 12.96 -10.34
C ALA A 524 -6.72 13.91 -10.30
N ARG A 525 -7.73 13.63 -9.45
CA ARG A 525 -8.90 14.49 -9.21
C ARG A 525 -8.48 15.86 -8.66
N ALA A 526 -7.65 15.87 -7.62
CA ALA A 526 -7.15 17.11 -7.04
C ALA A 526 -6.38 17.96 -8.07
N ALA A 527 -5.53 17.34 -8.89
CA ALA A 527 -4.82 18.02 -9.96
C ALA A 527 -5.78 18.66 -10.99
N ALA A 528 -6.87 17.99 -11.32
CA ALA A 528 -7.90 18.56 -12.22
C ALA A 528 -8.56 19.79 -11.59
N LEU A 529 -8.90 19.78 -10.31
CA LEU A 529 -9.50 20.91 -9.60
C LEU A 529 -8.52 22.07 -9.41
N VAL A 530 -7.23 21.79 -9.18
CA VAL A 530 -6.18 22.83 -9.06
C VAL A 530 -5.89 23.51 -10.39
N ALA A 531 -6.11 22.81 -11.49
CA ALA A 531 -5.88 23.32 -12.85
C ALA A 531 -7.11 24.01 -13.48
N ALA A 532 -8.30 23.85 -12.90
CA ALA A 532 -9.54 24.50 -13.33
C ALA A 532 -9.58 25.96 -12.87
#